data_6088ffad47d7ca4b0ec162eabba35ffc
#
_entry.id   6088ffad47d7ca4b0ec162eabba35ffc
#
_cell.length_a   1.000
_cell.length_b   1.000
_cell.length_c   1.000
_cell.angle_alpha   90.00
_cell.angle_beta   90.00
_cell.angle_gamma   90.00
#
_symmetry.space_group_name_H-M   'P 1'
#
loop_
_entity.id
_entity.type
_entity.pdbx_description
1 polymer ?
#
loop_
_entity_poly.entity_id
_entity_poly.type
_entity_poly.pdbx_seq_one_letter_code
_entity_poly.pdbx_strand_id
1 'polypeptide(L)'
;LRTTQAWDWRHRPLSQLSGGERQRVLLARALAVQAQVLLMDEPLANLDPPHQTDWLHTMRALVEAGGTVVSVLHEVSLALQADDMVVMAAGRVLHQGACDAPDTHAALEQVFDHRIHVRHLDGMWMALPSIHRHNKTREIDA
;
A
#
# COMPACT_ATOMS: atom_id res chain seq x y z
N LEU A 1 12.13 -13.48 11.40
CA LEU A 1 10.93 -14.31 11.62
C LEU A 1 10.08 -13.80 12.80
N ARG A 2 10.65 -13.37 13.93
CA ARG A 2 9.86 -12.83 15.05
C ARG A 2 9.20 -11.51 14.70
N THR A 3 9.91 -10.58 14.08
CA THR A 3 9.41 -9.27 13.64
C THR A 3 8.22 -9.39 12.66
N THR A 4 8.18 -10.44 11.87
CA THR A 4 7.11 -10.69 10.89
C THR A 4 6.08 -11.71 11.40
N GLN A 5 6.12 -12.06 12.69
CA GLN A 5 5.25 -13.07 13.31
C GLN A 5 5.27 -14.45 12.60
N ALA A 6 6.38 -14.77 11.94
CA ALA A 6 6.55 -16.00 11.14
C ALA A 6 7.35 -17.10 11.87
N TRP A 7 7.62 -16.91 13.17
CA TRP A 7 8.47 -17.82 13.95
C TRP A 7 7.91 -19.24 14.06
N ASP A 8 6.58 -19.37 14.21
CA ASP A 8 5.93 -20.67 14.42
C ASP A 8 5.95 -21.55 13.18
N TRP A 9 6.19 -20.95 12.01
CA TRP A 9 6.28 -21.67 10.72
C TRP A 9 7.71 -21.99 10.28
N ARG A 10 8.72 -21.72 11.10
CA ARG A 10 10.14 -21.87 10.75
C ARG A 10 10.56 -23.27 10.28
N HIS A 11 9.76 -24.29 10.60
CA HIS A 11 9.98 -25.69 10.20
C HIS A 11 8.95 -26.19 9.18
N ARG A 12 8.00 -25.34 8.74
CA ARG A 12 7.00 -25.72 7.74
C ARG A 12 7.52 -25.43 6.32
N PRO A 13 7.31 -26.34 5.35
CA PRO A 13 7.56 -26.06 3.95
C PRO A 13 6.70 -24.90 3.46
N LEU A 14 7.23 -24.03 2.59
CA LEU A 14 6.49 -22.89 2.02
C LEU A 14 5.21 -23.31 1.29
N SER A 15 5.19 -24.50 0.71
CA SER A 15 4.03 -25.07 0.02
C SER A 15 2.83 -25.37 0.94
N GLN A 16 3.07 -25.47 2.24
CA GLN A 16 2.03 -25.74 3.25
C GLN A 16 1.53 -24.45 3.96
N LEU A 17 2.05 -23.31 3.55
CA LEU A 17 1.66 -22.01 4.10
C LEU A 17 0.54 -21.39 3.28
N SER A 18 -0.39 -20.72 3.95
CA SER A 18 -1.36 -19.83 3.29
C SER A 18 -0.65 -18.68 2.57
N GLY A 19 -1.37 -17.94 1.71
CA GLY A 19 -0.82 -16.79 0.99
C GLY A 19 -0.21 -15.76 1.94
N GLY A 20 -0.94 -15.35 2.99
CA GLY A 20 -0.47 -14.38 3.98
C GLY A 20 0.69 -14.90 4.84
N GLU A 21 0.66 -16.18 5.27
CA GLU A 21 1.77 -16.79 5.99
C GLU A 21 3.05 -16.82 5.14
N ARG A 22 2.91 -17.18 3.86
CA ARG A 22 4.02 -17.18 2.90
C ARG A 22 4.61 -15.78 2.74
N GLN A 23 3.76 -14.75 2.59
CA GLN A 23 4.19 -13.37 2.42
C GLN A 23 5.00 -12.89 3.62
N ARG A 24 4.57 -13.20 4.85
CA ARG A 24 5.31 -12.85 6.08
C ARG A 24 6.66 -13.58 6.19
N VAL A 25 6.75 -14.84 5.73
CA VAL A 25 8.02 -15.57 5.68
C VAL A 25 8.96 -14.98 4.63
N LEU A 26 8.44 -14.58 3.45
CA LEU A 26 9.24 -13.93 2.41
C LEU A 26 9.76 -12.56 2.88
N LEU A 27 8.93 -11.78 3.56
CA LEU A 27 9.34 -10.52 4.19
C LEU A 27 10.45 -10.77 5.23
N ALA A 28 10.27 -11.75 6.11
CA ALA A 28 11.30 -12.11 7.10
C ALA A 28 12.65 -12.47 6.44
N ARG A 29 12.61 -13.17 5.30
CA ARG A 29 13.80 -13.52 4.52
C ARG A 29 14.45 -12.26 3.92
N ALA A 30 13.67 -11.34 3.36
CA ALA A 30 14.17 -10.08 2.81
C ALA A 30 14.84 -9.24 3.90
N LEU A 31 14.20 -9.09 5.06
CA LEU A 31 14.74 -8.35 6.21
C LEU A 31 16.03 -8.97 6.79
N ALA A 32 16.19 -10.30 6.70
CA ALA A 32 17.37 -10.99 7.20
C ALA A 32 18.66 -10.64 6.43
N VAL A 33 18.53 -10.13 5.21
CA VAL A 33 19.69 -9.68 4.39
C VAL A 33 20.27 -8.37 4.92
N GLN A 34 19.49 -7.57 5.68
CA GLN A 34 19.88 -6.25 6.20
C GLN A 34 20.36 -5.31 5.09
N ALA A 35 19.73 -5.36 3.92
CA ALA A 35 20.04 -4.49 2.80
C ALA A 35 19.68 -3.03 3.14
N GLN A 36 20.49 -2.08 2.67
CA GLN A 36 20.20 -0.64 2.82
C GLN A 36 19.02 -0.19 1.92
N VAL A 37 18.82 -0.89 0.81
CA VAL A 37 17.71 -0.63 -0.12
C VAL A 37 16.89 -1.91 -0.28
N LEU A 38 15.60 -1.83 0.01
CA LEU A 38 14.65 -2.93 -0.11
C LEU A 38 13.66 -2.62 -1.24
N LEU A 39 13.67 -3.48 -2.26
CA LEU A 39 12.73 -3.40 -3.39
C LEU A 39 11.69 -4.51 -3.26
N MET A 40 10.42 -4.15 -3.33
CA MET A 40 9.31 -5.09 -3.17
C MET A 40 8.24 -4.88 -4.25
N ASP A 41 7.76 -5.98 -4.79
CA ASP A 41 6.67 -6.00 -5.73
C ASP A 41 5.44 -6.65 -5.08
N GLU A 42 4.35 -5.89 -4.95
CA GLU A 42 3.10 -6.28 -4.32
C GLU A 42 3.25 -6.96 -2.94
N PRO A 43 4.02 -6.39 -2.00
CA PRO A 43 4.32 -7.06 -0.73
C PRO A 43 3.10 -7.25 0.17
N LEU A 44 1.99 -6.57 -0.11
CA LEU A 44 0.73 -6.61 0.66
C LEU A 44 -0.28 -7.59 0.08
N ALA A 45 0.02 -8.22 -1.07
CA ALA A 45 -0.87 -9.18 -1.69
C ALA A 45 -1.20 -10.33 -0.71
N ASN A 46 -2.51 -10.63 -0.58
CA ASN A 46 -3.04 -11.66 0.33
C ASN A 46 -2.82 -11.43 1.83
N LEU A 47 -2.45 -10.22 2.25
CA LEU A 47 -2.45 -9.83 3.65
C LEU A 47 -3.80 -9.22 4.04
N ASP A 48 -4.30 -9.60 5.21
CA ASP A 48 -5.45 -8.96 5.83
C ASP A 48 -5.08 -7.59 6.44
N PRO A 49 -6.03 -6.70 6.74
CA PRO A 49 -5.76 -5.35 7.22
C PRO A 49 -4.83 -5.26 8.45
N PRO A 50 -4.94 -6.11 9.49
CA PRO A 50 -3.98 -6.07 10.60
C PRO A 50 -2.55 -6.30 10.16
N HIS A 51 -2.31 -7.27 9.28
CA HIS A 51 -0.96 -7.59 8.79
C HIS A 51 -0.43 -6.54 7.78
N GLN A 52 -1.31 -5.85 7.05
CA GLN A 52 -0.92 -4.67 6.26
C GLN A 52 -0.41 -3.55 7.16
N THR A 53 -1.08 -3.31 8.31
CA THR A 53 -0.64 -2.34 9.31
C THR A 53 0.72 -2.72 9.90
N ASP A 54 0.93 -3.98 10.29
CA ASP A 54 2.21 -4.48 10.79
C ASP A 54 3.33 -4.30 9.76
N TRP A 55 3.02 -4.50 8.48
CA TRP A 55 3.95 -4.27 7.38
C TRP A 55 4.33 -2.79 7.28
N LEU A 56 3.36 -1.87 7.29
CA LEU A 56 3.63 -0.41 7.26
C LEU A 56 4.52 0.01 8.42
N HIS A 57 4.23 -0.45 9.65
CA HIS A 57 5.08 -0.15 10.81
C HIS A 57 6.51 -0.69 10.65
N THR A 58 6.65 -1.89 10.08
CA THR A 58 7.97 -2.49 9.83
C THR A 58 8.77 -1.67 8.81
N MET A 59 8.11 -1.23 7.72
CA MET A 59 8.75 -0.40 6.69
C MET A 59 9.13 0.97 7.23
N ARG A 60 8.26 1.61 8.03
CA ARG A 60 8.56 2.90 8.65
C ARG A 60 9.78 2.78 9.58
N ALA A 61 9.85 1.75 10.41
CA ALA A 61 11.00 1.50 11.29
C ALA A 61 12.32 1.29 10.51
N LEU A 62 12.26 0.65 9.33
CA LEU A 62 13.44 0.51 8.45
C LEU A 62 13.92 1.85 7.90
N VAL A 63 12.99 2.69 7.46
CA VAL A 63 13.31 4.04 6.93
C VAL A 63 13.88 4.92 8.04
N GLU A 64 13.29 4.91 9.23
CA GLU A 64 13.80 5.64 10.41
C GLU A 64 15.20 5.17 10.83
N ALA A 65 15.54 3.90 10.59
CA ALA A 65 16.89 3.37 10.79
C ALA A 65 17.88 3.72 9.66
N GLY A 66 17.49 4.54 8.68
CA GLY A 66 18.32 5.01 7.56
C GLY A 66 18.29 4.11 6.32
N GLY A 67 17.38 3.12 6.27
CA GLY A 67 17.15 2.31 5.07
C GLY A 67 16.28 3.02 4.04
N THR A 68 16.26 2.48 2.82
CA THR A 68 15.37 2.92 1.75
C THR A 68 14.45 1.77 1.36
N VAL A 69 13.15 2.05 1.26
CA VAL A 69 12.13 1.09 0.85
C VAL A 69 11.44 1.58 -0.40
N VAL A 70 11.42 0.76 -1.44
CA VAL A 70 10.65 1.01 -2.67
C VAL A 70 9.69 -0.15 -2.87
N SER A 71 8.39 0.15 -2.95
CA SER A 71 7.35 -0.86 -3.10
C SER A 71 6.40 -0.53 -4.23
N VAL A 72 6.08 -1.51 -5.06
CA VAL A 72 4.96 -1.42 -5.99
C VAL A 72 3.70 -1.84 -5.23
N LEU A 73 2.72 -0.95 -5.19
CA LEU A 73 1.46 -1.16 -4.48
C LEU A 73 0.27 -0.86 -5.40
N HIS A 74 -0.80 -1.64 -5.26
CA HIS A 74 -2.08 -1.40 -5.94
C HIS A 74 -3.10 -0.68 -5.05
N GLU A 75 -2.96 -0.82 -3.73
CA GLU A 75 -3.82 -0.15 -2.75
C GLU A 75 -3.36 1.29 -2.56
N VAL A 76 -4.00 2.22 -3.28
CA VAL A 76 -3.61 3.65 -3.31
C VAL A 76 -3.56 4.27 -1.91
N SER A 77 -4.52 3.93 -1.04
CA SER A 77 -4.55 4.46 0.33
C SER A 77 -3.34 4.02 1.17
N LEU A 78 -2.81 2.82 0.93
CA LEU A 78 -1.60 2.34 1.60
C LEU A 78 -0.34 2.96 0.96
N ALA A 79 -0.34 3.14 -0.36
CA ALA A 79 0.75 3.82 -1.06
C ALA A 79 0.90 5.28 -0.62
N LEU A 80 -0.19 5.98 -0.32
CA LEU A 80 -0.19 7.34 0.20
C LEU A 80 0.42 7.49 1.61
N GLN A 81 0.73 6.38 2.29
CA GLN A 81 1.43 6.43 3.59
C GLN A 81 2.97 6.46 3.44
N ALA A 82 3.50 6.42 2.22
CA ALA A 82 4.93 6.61 1.94
C ALA A 82 5.32 8.11 1.99
N ASP A 83 6.62 8.38 1.93
CA ASP A 83 7.13 9.77 1.86
C ASP A 83 6.95 10.31 0.44
N ASP A 84 7.38 9.54 -0.58
CA ASP A 84 7.32 9.90 -1.99
C ASP A 84 6.61 8.82 -2.81
N MET A 85 6.08 9.22 -3.97
CA MET A 85 5.39 8.34 -4.90
C MET A 85 5.82 8.59 -6.34
N VAL A 86 5.89 7.50 -7.10
CA VAL A 86 5.98 7.51 -8.56
C VAL A 86 4.68 6.96 -9.14
N VAL A 87 3.96 7.78 -9.89
CA VAL A 87 2.73 7.38 -10.59
C VAL A 87 3.07 6.97 -12.01
N MET A 88 2.71 5.76 -12.38
CA MET A 88 3.01 5.19 -13.69
C MET A 88 1.75 4.74 -14.41
N ALA A 89 1.68 4.98 -15.72
CA ALA A 89 0.68 4.39 -16.60
C ALA A 89 1.24 4.14 -17.99
N ALA A 90 0.76 3.11 -18.66
CA ALA A 90 1.19 2.71 -20.00
C ALA A 90 2.72 2.62 -20.16
N GLY A 91 3.42 2.12 -19.14
CA GLY A 91 4.87 1.95 -19.14
C GLY A 91 5.67 3.24 -19.01
N ARG A 92 5.05 4.35 -18.62
CA ARG A 92 5.70 5.67 -18.47
C ARG A 92 5.46 6.24 -17.08
N VAL A 93 6.44 6.98 -16.56
CA VAL A 93 6.27 7.82 -15.37
C VAL A 93 5.46 9.04 -15.78
N LEU A 94 4.33 9.25 -15.13
CA LEU A 94 3.46 10.42 -15.33
C LEU A 94 3.71 11.50 -14.28
N HIS A 95 4.04 11.10 -13.06
CA HIS A 95 4.31 12.01 -11.97
C HIS A 95 5.30 11.37 -10.98
N GLN A 96 6.07 12.22 -10.30
CA GLN A 96 6.89 11.86 -9.15
C GLN A 96 6.88 13.00 -8.15
N GLY A 97 6.62 12.71 -6.89
CA GLY A 97 6.58 13.73 -5.82
C GLY A 97 6.19 13.16 -4.48
N ALA A 98 6.17 14.05 -3.48
CA ALA A 98 5.76 13.70 -2.13
C ALA A 98 4.29 13.23 -2.10
N CYS A 99 4.00 12.23 -1.27
CA CYS A 99 2.65 11.64 -1.18
C CYS A 99 1.58 12.61 -0.66
N ASP A 100 1.95 13.65 0.08
CA ASP A 100 1.07 14.69 0.58
C ASP A 100 0.90 15.90 -0.36
N ALA A 101 1.62 15.92 -1.50
CA ALA A 101 1.59 17.03 -2.44
C ALA A 101 0.30 17.04 -3.27
N PRO A 102 -0.34 18.21 -3.47
CA PRO A 102 -1.56 18.32 -4.29
C PRO A 102 -1.38 17.82 -5.73
N ASP A 103 -0.20 18.02 -6.33
CA ASP A 103 0.09 17.56 -7.69
C ASP A 103 0.13 16.04 -7.78
N THR A 104 0.63 15.37 -6.73
CA THR A 104 0.60 13.89 -6.62
C THR A 104 -0.84 13.39 -6.54
N HIS A 105 -1.70 14.05 -5.74
CA HIS A 105 -3.12 13.71 -5.64
C HIS A 105 -3.83 13.88 -6.99
N ALA A 106 -3.58 15.01 -7.69
CA ALA A 106 -4.16 15.28 -9.01
C ALA A 106 -3.71 14.21 -10.04
N ALA A 107 -2.44 13.83 -10.04
CA ALA A 107 -1.91 12.79 -10.92
C ALA A 107 -2.56 11.41 -10.64
N LEU A 108 -2.77 11.06 -9.37
CA LEU A 108 -3.49 9.84 -8.98
C LEU A 108 -4.94 9.88 -9.46
N GLU A 109 -5.67 10.96 -9.19
CA GLU A 109 -7.06 11.10 -9.64
C GLU A 109 -7.18 11.00 -11.17
N GLN A 110 -6.23 11.59 -11.91
CA GLN A 110 -6.17 11.52 -13.37
C GLN A 110 -5.93 10.09 -13.88
N VAL A 111 -4.97 9.35 -13.29
CA VAL A 111 -4.67 7.96 -13.72
C VAL A 111 -5.85 7.02 -13.51
N PHE A 112 -6.67 7.28 -12.50
CA PHE A 112 -7.89 6.52 -12.23
C PHE A 112 -9.15 7.13 -12.87
N ASP A 113 -9.02 7.94 -13.93
CA ASP A 113 -10.13 8.57 -14.66
C ASP A 113 -11.11 9.33 -13.75
N HIS A 114 -10.58 9.97 -12.69
CA HIS A 114 -11.35 10.68 -11.65
C HIS A 114 -12.38 9.79 -10.92
N ARG A 115 -12.16 8.48 -10.91
CA ARG A 115 -12.99 7.52 -10.17
C ARG A 115 -12.61 7.40 -8.71
N ILE A 116 -11.55 8.05 -8.29
CA ILE A 116 -11.14 8.21 -6.90
C ILE A 116 -10.97 9.68 -6.57
N HIS A 117 -11.09 10.02 -5.27
CA HIS A 117 -10.72 11.31 -4.72
C HIS A 117 -9.78 11.10 -3.55
N VAL A 118 -8.65 11.80 -3.55
CA VAL A 118 -7.72 11.80 -2.42
C VAL A 118 -8.20 12.81 -1.38
N ARG A 119 -8.34 12.35 -0.13
CA ARG A 119 -8.81 13.15 1.01
C ARG A 119 -7.95 12.89 2.24
N HIS A 120 -7.78 13.92 3.05
CA HIS A 120 -7.16 13.79 4.35
C HIS A 120 -8.23 13.47 5.39
N LEU A 121 -8.14 12.30 6.03
CA LEU A 121 -9.07 11.80 7.04
C LEU A 121 -8.29 11.27 8.24
N ASP A 122 -8.63 11.71 9.43
CA ASP A 122 -8.05 11.24 10.69
C ASP A 122 -6.51 11.18 10.70
N GLY A 123 -5.87 12.20 10.10
CA GLY A 123 -4.40 12.29 10.04
C GLY A 123 -3.73 11.51 8.92
N MET A 124 -4.48 10.88 8.02
CA MET A 124 -3.96 10.09 6.90
C MET A 124 -4.54 10.52 5.56
N TRP A 125 -3.75 10.42 4.49
CA TRP A 125 -4.24 10.55 3.13
C TRP A 125 -4.87 9.24 2.66
N MET A 126 -6.08 9.32 2.11
CA MET A 126 -6.83 8.17 1.64
C MET A 126 -7.43 8.42 0.25
N ALA A 127 -7.42 7.38 -0.58
CA ALA A 127 -8.13 7.38 -1.85
C ALA A 127 -9.53 6.79 -1.64
N LEU A 128 -10.55 7.60 -1.85
CA LEU A 128 -11.95 7.20 -1.73
C LEU A 128 -12.57 7.04 -3.12
N PRO A 129 -13.41 6.03 -3.36
CA PRO A 129 -14.09 5.88 -4.64
C PRO A 129 -15.08 7.03 -4.88
N SER A 130 -15.09 7.56 -6.11
CA SER A 130 -16.07 8.55 -6.60
C SER A 130 -17.40 7.85 -6.85
N ILE A 131 -18.28 7.83 -5.85
CA ILE A 131 -19.64 7.28 -6.00
C ILE A 131 -20.59 8.42 -6.34
N HIS A 132 -20.96 8.57 -7.61
CA HIS A 132 -22.09 9.39 -7.98
C HIS A 132 -23.38 8.69 -7.54
N ARG A 133 -23.95 9.08 -6.40
CA ARG A 133 -25.32 8.69 -6.08
C ARG A 133 -26.24 9.34 -7.10
N HIS A 134 -26.81 8.55 -8.01
CA HIS A 134 -28.00 8.96 -8.73
C HIS A 134 -29.11 9.14 -7.69
N ASN A 135 -29.34 10.39 -7.29
CA ASN A 135 -30.47 10.74 -6.46
C ASN A 135 -31.73 10.59 -7.34
N LYS A 136 -32.29 9.38 -7.42
CA LYS A 136 -33.66 9.21 -7.89
C LYS A 136 -34.54 9.88 -6.86
N THR A 137 -34.85 11.15 -7.10
CA THR A 137 -35.99 11.83 -6.47
C THR A 137 -37.20 10.94 -6.74
N ARG A 138 -37.69 10.20 -5.76
CA ARG A 138 -39.02 9.62 -5.79
C ARG A 138 -39.98 10.81 -5.72
N GLU A 139 -40.47 11.24 -6.85
CA GLU A 139 -41.73 11.94 -6.90
C GLU A 139 -42.76 10.99 -6.35
N ILE A 140 -43.20 11.27 -5.15
CA ILE A 140 -44.39 10.68 -4.55
C ILE A 140 -45.51 11.55 -5.07
N ASP A 141 -46.11 11.15 -6.19
CA ASP A 141 -47.41 11.68 -6.60
C ASP A 141 -48.44 11.27 -5.54
N ALA A 142 -49.04 12.31 -4.95
CA ALA A 142 -50.19 12.24 -4.06
C ALA A 142 -51.50 12.25 -4.87
#